data_a1aad008e218be3a4a7a3cdd7a76bb8d
#
_entry.id   a1aad008e218be3a4a7a3cdd7a76bb8d
#
_cell.length_a   1.000
_cell.length_b   1.000
_cell.length_c   1.000
_cell.angle_alpha   90.00
_cell.angle_beta   90.00
_cell.angle_gamma   90.00
#
_symmetry.space_group_name_H-M   'P 1'
#
loop_
_entity.id
_entity.type
_entity.pdbx_description
1 polymer ?
#
loop_
_entity_poly.entity_id
_entity_poly.type
_entity_poly.pdbx_seq_one_letter_code
_entity_poly.pdbx_strand_id
1 'polypeptide(L)'
;MLVLGIESSCDETAAAVLADGRRVLSSVVASQDALHAPYGGVVPELASRRHLEMIVPVVKKALADAGARLPDLDGIAVTQGPGLVGSLLVGCAVAKALAWVYRTPLVGVNHLEGHIYAAFLTDDPPAHPFLALVVSGGHTTLYHARAPLEYALVGQTRDDAAGEAFDKVAKLLGLGFPGGPIIETTATTGDPKAITFPLAHMSDRAPDFSFSGVKTSVSLYVKRHGHLSGQQVADVAASFQAAVVKMLVRKSVKAALRLGVKRLVLTGGVAANGPLRAGLAAEAAEHGLTVHVPPRPLCTDNAAMITAAGTERLRAGERADLTLNAVPDLVLAA
;
A
#
# COMPACT_ATOMS: atom_id res chain seq x y z
N MET A 1 -14.05 -1.88 21.85
CA MET A 1 -12.96 -2.85 21.61
C MET A 1 -11.68 -2.07 21.38
N LEU A 2 -10.66 -2.29 22.21
CA LEU A 2 -9.35 -1.65 22.12
C LEU A 2 -8.36 -2.65 21.53
N VAL A 3 -7.81 -2.36 20.35
CA VAL A 3 -6.96 -3.31 19.62
C VAL A 3 -5.61 -2.67 19.31
N LEU A 4 -4.53 -3.42 19.54
CA LEU A 4 -3.18 -3.10 19.12
C LEU A 4 -2.90 -3.75 17.76
N GLY A 5 -2.47 -2.97 16.80
CA GLY A 5 -1.97 -3.46 15.50
C GLY A 5 -0.45 -3.37 15.42
N ILE A 6 0.14 -4.34 14.72
CA ILE A 6 1.57 -4.41 14.44
C ILE A 6 1.77 -4.65 12.95
N GLU A 7 2.55 -3.78 12.31
CA GLU A 7 2.95 -3.86 10.90
C GLU A 7 4.47 -3.95 10.79
N SER A 8 4.95 -4.92 10.02
CA SER A 8 6.38 -5.12 9.75
C SER A 8 6.61 -5.87 8.43
N SER A 9 5.74 -5.71 7.43
CA SER A 9 5.78 -6.53 6.21
C SER A 9 6.94 -6.20 5.27
N CYS A 10 7.44 -4.96 5.28
CA CYS A 10 8.48 -4.50 4.37
C CYS A 10 9.57 -3.70 5.08
N ASP A 11 9.52 -2.39 5.01
CA ASP A 11 10.54 -1.47 5.53
C ASP A 11 9.99 -0.42 6.52
N GLU A 12 8.72 -0.51 6.91
CA GLU A 12 8.13 0.23 8.01
C GLU A 12 7.90 -0.66 9.22
N THR A 13 8.45 -0.26 10.38
CA THR A 13 8.06 -0.85 11.67
C THR A 13 6.98 0.03 12.27
N ALA A 14 5.76 -0.48 12.38
CA ALA A 14 4.68 0.33 12.92
C ALA A 14 3.85 -0.39 13.98
N ALA A 15 3.29 0.39 14.92
CA ALA A 15 2.28 -0.04 15.86
C ALA A 15 1.22 1.04 16.03
N ALA A 16 -0.03 0.64 16.22
CA ALA A 16 -1.15 1.54 16.43
C ALA A 16 -2.14 0.96 17.42
N VAL A 17 -2.82 1.83 18.16
CA VAL A 17 -3.94 1.44 19.03
C VAL A 17 -5.19 2.14 18.53
N LEU A 18 -6.22 1.35 18.22
CA LEU A 18 -7.53 1.83 17.81
C LEU A 18 -8.61 1.44 18.80
N ALA A 19 -9.57 2.35 18.97
CA ALA A 19 -10.83 2.04 19.61
C ALA A 19 -11.89 1.76 18.54
N ASP A 20 -12.57 0.62 18.69
CA ASP A 20 -13.67 0.16 17.83
C ASP A 20 -13.33 0.09 16.34
N GLY A 21 -12.06 -0.15 16.02
CA GLY A 21 -11.57 -0.31 14.66
C GLY A 21 -11.64 0.95 13.78
N ARG A 22 -11.98 2.11 14.36
CA ARG A 22 -12.15 3.37 13.63
C ARG A 22 -11.43 4.54 14.26
N ARG A 23 -11.52 4.72 15.56
CA ARG A 23 -10.89 5.83 16.25
C ARG A 23 -9.42 5.53 16.52
N VAL A 24 -8.55 6.14 15.77
CA VAL A 24 -7.09 6.04 15.97
C VAL A 24 -6.73 6.79 17.25
N LEU A 25 -6.26 6.07 18.26
CA LEU A 25 -5.76 6.63 19.51
C LEU A 25 -4.27 6.93 19.42
N SER A 26 -3.54 6.07 18.70
CA SER A 26 -2.13 6.28 18.37
C SER A 26 -1.78 5.58 17.08
N SER A 27 -0.81 6.13 16.35
CA SER A 27 -0.20 5.48 15.19
C SER A 27 1.26 5.92 15.11
N VAL A 28 2.17 4.97 15.33
CA VAL A 28 3.61 5.19 15.34
C VAL A 28 4.23 4.40 14.21
N VAL A 29 5.01 5.07 13.37
CA VAL A 29 5.72 4.49 12.23
C VAL A 29 7.20 4.85 12.35
N ALA A 30 8.07 3.86 12.20
CA ALA A 30 9.50 4.02 12.06
C ALA A 30 9.91 3.53 10.67
N SER A 31 10.06 4.48 9.72
CA SER A 31 10.51 4.19 8.35
C SER A 31 12.00 3.85 8.30
N GLN A 32 12.34 3.04 7.33
CA GLN A 32 13.70 2.63 7.01
C GLN A 32 14.22 3.26 5.70
N ASP A 33 13.52 4.25 5.13
CA ASP A 33 13.90 4.92 3.88
C ASP A 33 15.38 5.33 3.86
N ALA A 34 15.85 5.98 4.94
CA ALA A 34 17.24 6.42 5.07
C ALA A 34 18.24 5.26 5.06
N LEU A 35 17.84 4.09 5.58
CA LEU A 35 18.67 2.89 5.57
C LEU A 35 18.80 2.30 4.15
N HIS A 36 17.74 2.36 3.37
CA HIS A 36 17.66 1.73 2.06
C HIS A 36 18.06 2.68 0.90
N ALA A 37 18.01 3.98 1.12
CA ALA A 37 18.35 4.99 0.09
C ALA A 37 19.71 4.77 -0.58
N PRO A 38 20.82 4.41 0.12
CA PRO A 38 22.12 4.15 -0.52
C PRO A 38 22.10 2.97 -1.50
N TYR A 39 21.16 2.03 -1.33
CA TYR A 39 21.02 0.84 -2.17
C TYR A 39 20.06 1.07 -3.34
N GLY A 40 19.27 2.14 -3.29
CA GLY A 40 18.25 2.46 -4.30
C GLY A 40 17.09 1.47 -4.31
N GLY A 41 16.74 0.92 -3.13
CA GLY A 41 15.64 -0.03 -2.92
C GLY A 41 15.82 -0.83 -1.64
N VAL A 42 14.76 -1.50 -1.20
CA VAL A 42 14.74 -2.26 0.04
C VAL A 42 15.70 -3.46 -0.02
N VAL A 43 16.51 -3.61 1.02
CA VAL A 43 17.40 -4.77 1.23
C VAL A 43 16.80 -5.65 2.33
N PRO A 44 16.22 -6.83 2.00
CA PRO A 44 15.40 -7.62 2.92
C PRO A 44 16.09 -8.00 4.25
N GLU A 45 17.37 -8.31 4.20
CA GLU A 45 18.12 -8.67 5.42
C GLU A 45 18.33 -7.46 6.35
N LEU A 46 18.62 -6.28 5.80
CA LEU A 46 18.74 -5.06 6.58
C LEU A 46 17.38 -4.66 7.17
N ALA A 47 16.31 -4.78 6.40
CA ALA A 47 14.96 -4.52 6.87
C ALA A 47 14.62 -5.39 8.08
N SER A 48 14.83 -6.70 7.99
CA SER A 48 14.54 -7.65 9.07
C SER A 48 15.31 -7.33 10.34
N ARG A 49 16.59 -6.99 10.23
CA ARG A 49 17.43 -6.60 11.38
C ARG A 49 16.94 -5.31 12.03
N ARG A 50 16.55 -4.33 11.21
CA ARG A 50 16.04 -3.05 11.74
C ARG A 50 14.72 -3.22 12.47
N HIS A 51 13.84 -4.10 12.00
CA HIS A 51 12.62 -4.43 12.73
C HIS A 51 12.88 -4.98 14.14
N LEU A 52 13.88 -5.84 14.32
CA LEU A 52 14.25 -6.36 15.64
C LEU A 52 14.64 -5.24 16.63
N GLU A 53 15.30 -4.20 16.14
CA GLU A 53 15.69 -3.05 16.96
C GLU A 53 14.50 -2.15 17.31
N MET A 54 13.56 -1.98 16.35
CA MET A 54 12.53 -0.94 16.43
C MET A 54 11.20 -1.43 17.00
N ILE A 55 10.88 -2.72 16.89
CA ILE A 55 9.51 -3.21 17.18
C ILE A 55 9.08 -2.94 18.62
N VAL A 56 9.97 -3.17 19.60
CA VAL A 56 9.65 -2.96 21.03
C VAL A 56 9.52 -1.46 21.36
N PRO A 57 10.45 -0.58 20.96
CA PRO A 57 10.29 0.88 21.11
C PRO A 57 9.01 1.40 20.48
N VAL A 58 8.66 0.97 19.27
CA VAL A 58 7.47 1.43 18.54
C VAL A 58 6.18 0.98 19.23
N VAL A 59 6.09 -0.29 19.66
CA VAL A 59 4.92 -0.78 20.41
C VAL A 59 4.76 -0.06 21.74
N LYS A 60 5.84 0.14 22.50
CA LYS A 60 5.81 0.90 23.76
C LYS A 60 5.33 2.33 23.55
N LYS A 61 5.83 3.00 22.51
CA LYS A 61 5.41 4.36 22.19
C LYS A 61 3.94 4.41 21.78
N ALA A 62 3.46 3.50 20.95
CA ALA A 62 2.07 3.46 20.55
C ALA A 62 1.11 3.28 21.73
N LEU A 63 1.44 2.40 22.68
CA LEU A 63 0.66 2.21 23.90
C LEU A 63 0.67 3.47 24.78
N ALA A 64 1.85 4.08 24.98
CA ALA A 64 1.97 5.30 25.77
C ALA A 64 1.17 6.47 25.18
N ASP A 65 1.29 6.69 23.86
CA ASP A 65 0.56 7.76 23.15
C ASP A 65 -0.95 7.54 23.19
N ALA A 66 -1.42 6.29 23.25
CA ALA A 66 -2.83 5.94 23.39
C ALA A 66 -3.34 5.99 24.84
N GLY A 67 -2.47 6.14 25.83
CA GLY A 67 -2.81 5.99 27.24
C GLY A 67 -3.30 4.58 27.60
N ALA A 68 -2.89 3.56 26.84
CA ALA A 68 -3.33 2.17 26.98
C ALA A 68 -2.21 1.29 27.58
N ARG A 69 -2.61 0.24 28.29
CA ARG A 69 -1.71 -0.80 28.79
C ARG A 69 -2.00 -2.12 28.13
N LEU A 70 -1.03 -3.01 28.02
CA LEU A 70 -1.20 -4.33 27.42
C LEU A 70 -2.37 -5.14 28.02
N PRO A 71 -2.60 -5.17 29.35
CA PRO A 71 -3.74 -5.87 29.92
C PRO A 71 -5.13 -5.28 29.56
N ASP A 72 -5.18 -4.03 29.08
CA ASP A 72 -6.43 -3.34 28.74
C ASP A 72 -6.89 -3.65 27.30
N LEU A 73 -6.08 -4.37 26.51
CA LEU A 73 -6.36 -4.68 25.11
C LEU A 73 -7.36 -5.83 24.97
N ASP A 74 -8.35 -5.64 24.12
CA ASP A 74 -9.32 -6.68 23.73
C ASP A 74 -8.80 -7.57 22.59
N GLY A 75 -7.74 -7.17 21.89
CA GLY A 75 -7.15 -7.92 20.80
C GLY A 75 -5.82 -7.39 20.31
N ILE A 76 -5.08 -8.26 19.62
CA ILE A 76 -3.85 -7.94 18.92
C ILE A 76 -4.03 -8.37 17.46
N ALA A 77 -3.76 -7.46 16.53
CA ALA A 77 -3.73 -7.71 15.10
C ALA A 77 -2.29 -7.59 14.59
N VAL A 78 -1.85 -8.52 13.75
CA VAL A 78 -0.50 -8.48 13.18
C VAL A 78 -0.55 -8.81 11.70
N THR A 79 0.26 -8.14 10.91
CA THR A 79 0.44 -8.48 9.50
C THR A 79 1.07 -9.86 9.37
N GLN A 80 0.32 -10.78 8.79
CA GLN A 80 0.75 -12.15 8.54
C GLN A 80 1.44 -12.30 7.19
N GLY A 81 1.07 -11.47 6.23
CA GLY A 81 1.54 -11.43 4.85
C GLY A 81 0.54 -10.69 3.95
N PRO A 82 0.86 -10.53 2.65
CA PRO A 82 2.17 -10.80 2.05
C PRO A 82 3.25 -9.82 2.50
N GLY A 83 4.53 -10.18 2.23
CA GLY A 83 5.67 -9.33 2.56
C GLY A 83 7.01 -10.08 2.68
N LEU A 84 8.04 -9.40 3.16
CA LEU A 84 9.36 -9.98 3.38
C LEU A 84 9.32 -10.94 4.58
N VAL A 85 9.65 -12.22 4.35
CA VAL A 85 9.50 -13.27 5.37
C VAL A 85 10.21 -12.93 6.69
N GLY A 86 11.45 -12.43 6.63
CA GLY A 86 12.21 -12.07 7.82
C GLY A 86 11.59 -10.92 8.61
N SER A 87 11.03 -9.93 7.90
CA SER A 87 10.33 -8.78 8.48
C SER A 87 9.00 -9.20 9.13
N LEU A 88 8.19 -9.98 8.42
CA LEU A 88 6.92 -10.53 8.94
C LEU A 88 7.13 -11.38 10.21
N LEU A 89 8.20 -12.21 10.24
CA LEU A 89 8.51 -13.05 11.40
C LEU A 89 8.74 -12.24 12.67
N VAL A 90 9.34 -11.05 12.57
CA VAL A 90 9.57 -10.17 13.74
C VAL A 90 8.24 -9.72 14.34
N GLY A 91 7.32 -9.18 13.51
CA GLY A 91 6.00 -8.76 13.96
C GLY A 91 5.19 -9.91 14.54
N CYS A 92 5.13 -11.05 13.83
CA CYS A 92 4.41 -12.24 14.27
C CYS A 92 4.96 -12.79 15.59
N ALA A 93 6.27 -12.81 15.80
CA ALA A 93 6.89 -13.29 17.04
C ALA A 93 6.52 -12.39 18.24
N VAL A 94 6.60 -11.07 18.07
CA VAL A 94 6.23 -10.12 19.12
C VAL A 94 4.73 -10.19 19.43
N ALA A 95 3.88 -10.23 18.42
CA ALA A 95 2.42 -10.34 18.61
C ALA A 95 2.04 -11.61 19.35
N LYS A 96 2.64 -12.76 19.00
CA LYS A 96 2.41 -14.05 19.71
C LYS A 96 2.89 -14.00 21.15
N ALA A 97 4.07 -13.41 21.41
CA ALA A 97 4.60 -13.28 22.77
C ALA A 97 3.67 -12.43 23.66
N LEU A 98 3.21 -11.30 23.14
CA LEU A 98 2.26 -10.44 23.86
C LEU A 98 0.91 -11.13 24.09
N ALA A 99 0.36 -11.78 23.06
CA ALA A 99 -0.89 -12.54 23.16
C ALA A 99 -0.80 -13.67 24.21
N TRP A 100 0.31 -14.38 24.24
CA TRP A 100 0.57 -15.45 25.22
C TRP A 100 0.62 -14.93 26.65
N VAL A 101 1.43 -13.89 26.90
CA VAL A 101 1.65 -13.36 28.24
C VAL A 101 0.37 -12.75 28.82
N TYR A 102 -0.36 -12.00 28.02
CA TYR A 102 -1.55 -11.26 28.47
C TYR A 102 -2.87 -12.00 28.20
N ARG A 103 -2.82 -13.18 27.58
CA ARG A 103 -3.98 -13.98 27.16
C ARG A 103 -4.95 -13.17 26.29
N THR A 104 -4.41 -12.27 25.49
CA THR A 104 -5.16 -11.40 24.58
C THR A 104 -5.43 -12.13 23.27
N PRO A 105 -6.67 -12.10 22.74
CA PRO A 105 -6.98 -12.64 21.41
C PRO A 105 -6.05 -12.09 20.33
N LEU A 106 -5.55 -12.99 19.47
CA LEU A 106 -4.65 -12.68 18.36
C LEU A 106 -5.34 -12.94 17.03
N VAL A 107 -5.07 -12.10 16.03
CA VAL A 107 -5.50 -12.32 14.65
C VAL A 107 -4.40 -11.95 13.67
N GLY A 108 -4.23 -12.78 12.63
CA GLY A 108 -3.40 -12.47 11.46
C GLY A 108 -4.21 -11.65 10.46
N VAL A 109 -3.58 -10.65 9.87
CA VAL A 109 -4.20 -9.77 8.88
C VAL A 109 -3.42 -9.85 7.59
N ASN A 110 -4.12 -9.88 6.46
CA ASN A 110 -3.52 -9.72 5.16
C ASN A 110 -3.15 -8.23 4.95
N HIS A 111 -1.91 -7.95 4.58
CA HIS A 111 -1.40 -6.60 4.37
C HIS A 111 -2.23 -5.78 3.37
N LEU A 112 -2.67 -6.40 2.26
CA LEU A 112 -3.48 -5.74 1.24
C LEU A 112 -4.91 -5.44 1.75
N GLU A 113 -5.45 -6.30 2.61
CA GLU A 113 -6.69 -6.02 3.33
C GLU A 113 -6.53 -4.81 4.26
N GLY A 114 -5.39 -4.72 4.95
CA GLY A 114 -5.05 -3.53 5.74
C GLY A 114 -5.15 -2.26 4.89
N HIS A 115 -4.52 -2.23 3.73
CA HIS A 115 -4.64 -1.10 2.80
C HIS A 115 -6.08 -0.77 2.43
N ILE A 116 -6.93 -1.77 2.18
CA ILE A 116 -8.36 -1.55 1.89
C ILE A 116 -9.04 -0.92 3.11
N TYR A 117 -8.74 -1.43 4.32
CA TYR A 117 -9.32 -0.91 5.57
C TYR A 117 -8.83 0.48 5.96
N ALA A 118 -7.72 0.98 5.40
CA ALA A 118 -7.32 2.38 5.58
C ALA A 118 -8.41 3.37 5.14
N ALA A 119 -9.22 3.01 4.13
CA ALA A 119 -10.35 3.84 3.69
C ALA A 119 -11.49 3.96 4.71
N PHE A 120 -11.57 3.03 5.67
CA PHE A 120 -12.56 3.08 6.74
C PHE A 120 -12.14 3.94 7.94
N LEU A 121 -10.89 4.45 7.92
CA LEU A 121 -10.36 5.38 8.92
C LEU A 121 -10.58 6.86 8.53
N THR A 122 -11.51 7.11 7.63
CA THR A 122 -11.90 8.45 7.18
C THR A 122 -13.27 8.82 7.74
N ASP A 123 -13.63 10.10 7.68
CA ASP A 123 -14.94 10.60 8.11
C ASP A 123 -16.09 10.09 7.22
N ASP A 124 -15.78 9.82 5.93
CA ASP A 124 -16.73 9.27 4.95
C ASP A 124 -16.22 7.90 4.43
N PRO A 125 -16.40 6.81 5.20
CA PRO A 125 -15.96 5.49 4.78
C PRO A 125 -16.80 4.92 3.64
N PRO A 126 -16.20 4.11 2.74
CA PRO A 126 -16.94 3.51 1.63
C PRO A 126 -17.96 2.48 2.13
N ALA A 127 -19.19 2.53 1.61
CA ALA A 127 -20.15 1.44 1.80
C ALA A 127 -19.91 0.33 0.76
N HIS A 128 -20.07 -0.92 1.15
CA HIS A 128 -20.03 -2.07 0.23
C HIS A 128 -21.26 -2.10 -0.70
N PRO A 129 -21.18 -2.68 -1.91
CA PRO A 129 -19.93 -3.12 -2.55
C PRO A 129 -19.14 -1.96 -3.15
N PHE A 130 -17.84 -2.17 -3.31
CA PHE A 130 -16.93 -1.22 -4.00
C PHE A 130 -15.79 -1.96 -4.71
N LEU A 131 -15.11 -1.27 -5.63
CA LEU A 131 -13.86 -1.74 -6.23
C LEU A 131 -12.69 -1.03 -5.56
N ALA A 132 -11.75 -1.78 -5.00
CA ALA A 132 -10.53 -1.25 -4.42
C ALA A 132 -9.36 -1.39 -5.41
N LEU A 133 -8.68 -0.28 -5.72
CA LEU A 133 -7.38 -0.25 -6.35
C LEU A 133 -6.32 -0.11 -5.26
N VAL A 134 -5.61 -1.20 -4.98
CA VAL A 134 -4.46 -1.22 -4.07
C VAL A 134 -3.20 -1.05 -4.91
N VAL A 135 -2.48 0.06 -4.72
CA VAL A 135 -1.29 0.43 -5.52
C VAL A 135 -0.14 0.80 -4.58
N SER A 136 0.86 -0.05 -4.49
CA SER A 136 2.02 0.14 -3.60
C SER A 136 3.34 -0.16 -4.30
N GLY A 137 4.44 -0.20 -3.55
CA GLY A 137 5.76 -0.62 -4.02
C GLY A 137 5.75 -2.04 -4.57
N GLY A 138 5.09 -2.97 -3.88
CA GLY A 138 5.06 -4.39 -4.25
C GLY A 138 3.79 -4.85 -4.97
N HIS A 139 2.71 -4.08 -4.94
CA HIS A 139 1.40 -4.55 -5.42
C HIS A 139 0.70 -3.52 -6.30
N THR A 140 0.00 -4.01 -7.32
CA THR A 140 -0.97 -3.25 -8.11
C THR A 140 -2.13 -4.18 -8.45
N THR A 141 -3.21 -4.07 -7.69
CA THR A 141 -4.29 -5.06 -7.68
C THR A 141 -5.65 -4.39 -7.55
N LEU A 142 -6.64 -4.93 -8.26
CA LEU A 142 -8.05 -4.58 -8.16
C LEU A 142 -8.80 -5.67 -7.41
N TYR A 143 -9.46 -5.31 -6.31
CA TYR A 143 -10.34 -6.19 -5.55
C TYR A 143 -11.77 -5.68 -5.56
N HIS A 144 -12.72 -6.56 -5.83
CA HIS A 144 -14.13 -6.32 -5.60
C HIS A 144 -14.47 -6.69 -4.15
N ALA A 145 -14.62 -5.70 -3.29
CA ALA A 145 -15.09 -5.87 -1.93
C ALA A 145 -16.61 -5.92 -1.92
N ARG A 146 -17.18 -7.11 -1.76
CA ARG A 146 -18.64 -7.36 -1.82
C ARG A 146 -19.33 -7.06 -0.50
N ALA A 147 -18.69 -7.48 0.57
CA ALA A 147 -19.11 -7.29 1.96
C ALA A 147 -17.84 -7.17 2.84
N PRO A 148 -17.96 -6.84 4.14
CA PRO A 148 -16.83 -6.90 5.05
C PRO A 148 -16.15 -8.27 5.00
N LEU A 149 -14.82 -8.29 4.87
CA LEU A 149 -13.98 -9.49 4.77
C LEU A 149 -14.24 -10.38 3.52
N GLU A 150 -15.07 -9.93 2.57
CA GLU A 150 -15.39 -10.69 1.37
C GLU A 150 -14.85 -9.99 0.12
N TYR A 151 -13.79 -10.56 -0.46
CA TYR A 151 -13.06 -10.00 -1.60
C TYR A 151 -13.06 -10.97 -2.78
N ALA A 152 -13.04 -10.41 -3.99
CA ALA A 152 -12.76 -11.17 -5.20
C ALA A 152 -11.67 -10.44 -5.99
N LEU A 153 -10.65 -11.16 -6.43
CA LEU A 153 -9.62 -10.63 -7.32
C LEU A 153 -10.25 -10.31 -8.68
N VAL A 154 -10.04 -9.07 -9.15
CA VAL A 154 -10.59 -8.60 -10.44
C VAL A 154 -9.49 -8.46 -11.48
N GLY A 155 -8.32 -7.98 -11.07
CA GLY A 155 -7.15 -7.83 -11.92
C GLY A 155 -5.92 -7.46 -11.10
N GLN A 156 -4.74 -7.73 -11.65
CA GLN A 156 -3.47 -7.45 -10.98
C GLN A 156 -2.38 -7.16 -12.00
N THR A 157 -1.23 -6.68 -11.52
CA THR A 157 -0.07 -6.54 -12.39
C THR A 157 0.45 -7.91 -12.83
N ARG A 158 0.95 -7.99 -14.06
CA ARG A 158 1.58 -9.20 -14.63
C ARG A 158 3.11 -9.17 -14.56
N ASP A 159 3.65 -8.03 -14.14
CA ASP A 159 5.09 -7.81 -14.02
C ASP A 159 5.37 -6.87 -12.82
N ASP A 160 6.15 -5.81 -12.99
CA ASP A 160 6.43 -4.86 -11.90
C ASP A 160 5.13 -4.28 -11.30
N ALA A 161 5.13 -3.96 -10.02
CA ALA A 161 4.13 -3.09 -9.44
C ALA A 161 4.33 -1.63 -9.89
N ALA A 162 3.30 -0.80 -9.78
CA ALA A 162 3.40 0.61 -10.17
C ALA A 162 4.48 1.35 -9.36
N GLY A 163 4.53 1.17 -8.04
CA GLY A 163 5.55 1.80 -7.19
C GLY A 163 6.96 1.33 -7.56
N GLU A 164 7.15 0.04 -7.78
CA GLU A 164 8.42 -0.53 -8.26
C GLU A 164 8.84 0.09 -9.62
N ALA A 165 7.88 0.36 -10.51
CA ALA A 165 8.16 1.04 -11.77
C ALA A 165 8.61 2.49 -11.55
N PHE A 166 8.00 3.22 -10.58
CA PHE A 166 8.45 4.55 -10.17
C PHE A 166 9.89 4.52 -9.64
N ASP A 167 10.21 3.58 -8.74
CA ASP A 167 11.55 3.44 -8.15
C ASP A 167 12.61 3.14 -9.23
N LYS A 168 12.30 2.20 -10.13
CA LYS A 168 13.20 1.82 -11.23
C LYS A 168 13.44 2.98 -12.21
N VAL A 169 12.39 3.77 -12.52
CA VAL A 169 12.53 4.94 -13.40
C VAL A 169 13.29 6.06 -12.70
N ALA A 170 13.03 6.33 -11.42
CA ALA A 170 13.81 7.30 -10.64
C ALA A 170 15.30 6.94 -10.64
N LYS A 171 15.63 5.67 -10.44
CA LYS A 171 17.01 5.16 -10.51
C LYS A 171 17.62 5.34 -11.89
N LEU A 172 16.87 5.07 -12.97
CA LEU A 172 17.33 5.28 -14.36
C LEU A 172 17.63 6.77 -14.66
N LEU A 173 16.89 7.66 -14.01
CA LEU A 173 17.08 9.11 -14.15
C LEU A 173 18.10 9.70 -13.16
N GLY A 174 18.69 8.89 -12.28
CA GLY A 174 19.64 9.35 -11.27
C GLY A 174 19.03 10.18 -10.14
N LEU A 175 17.73 10.03 -9.88
CA LEU A 175 16.97 10.87 -8.93
C LEU A 175 17.01 10.37 -7.47
N GLY A 176 17.27 9.08 -7.25
CA GLY A 176 17.33 8.51 -5.91
C GLY A 176 16.12 7.64 -5.52
N PHE A 177 15.95 7.40 -4.19
CA PHE A 177 14.93 6.55 -3.58
C PHE A 177 14.36 7.24 -2.32
N PRO A 178 13.04 7.10 -2.02
CA PRO A 178 12.00 6.39 -2.80
C PRO A 178 11.58 7.16 -4.06
N GLY A 179 11.36 6.42 -5.17
CA GLY A 179 11.17 7.01 -6.49
C GLY A 179 9.84 7.71 -6.69
N GLY A 180 8.74 7.24 -6.07
CA GLY A 180 7.41 7.81 -6.23
C GLY A 180 7.35 9.31 -5.94
N PRO A 181 7.67 9.77 -4.73
CA PRO A 181 7.66 11.20 -4.36
C PRO A 181 8.65 12.03 -5.19
N ILE A 182 9.81 11.47 -5.51
CA ILE A 182 10.85 12.19 -6.27
C ILE A 182 10.40 12.40 -7.72
N ILE A 183 9.83 11.38 -8.37
CA ILE A 183 9.25 11.51 -9.72
C ILE A 183 8.11 12.53 -9.72
N GLU A 184 7.20 12.49 -8.73
CA GLU A 184 6.10 13.44 -8.62
C GLU A 184 6.62 14.87 -8.54
N THR A 185 7.62 15.13 -7.69
CA THR A 185 8.21 16.45 -7.53
C THR A 185 8.93 16.90 -8.81
N THR A 186 9.75 16.03 -9.41
CA THR A 186 10.48 16.34 -10.65
C THR A 186 9.54 16.62 -11.81
N ALA A 187 8.43 15.87 -11.90
CA ALA A 187 7.42 16.02 -12.95
C ALA A 187 6.68 17.38 -12.91
N THR A 188 6.71 18.10 -11.78
CA THR A 188 6.00 19.40 -11.66
C THR A 188 6.49 20.46 -12.64
N THR A 189 7.75 20.37 -13.07
CA THR A 189 8.38 21.32 -14.01
C THR A 189 8.49 20.76 -15.44
N GLY A 190 8.05 19.50 -15.65
CA GLY A 190 8.10 18.84 -16.95
C GLY A 190 6.78 18.92 -17.73
N ASP A 191 6.87 18.70 -19.04
CA ASP A 191 5.68 18.56 -19.90
C ASP A 191 5.23 17.09 -19.97
N PRO A 192 4.02 16.75 -19.47
CA PRO A 192 3.51 15.38 -19.52
C PRO A 192 3.21 14.86 -20.94
N LYS A 193 3.29 15.74 -21.96
CA LYS A 193 3.06 15.41 -23.37
C LYS A 193 4.36 15.42 -24.20
N ALA A 194 5.50 15.76 -23.61
CA ALA A 194 6.79 15.84 -24.32
C ALA A 194 7.17 14.49 -24.95
N ILE A 195 6.85 13.37 -24.28
CA ILE A 195 7.20 12.04 -24.75
C ILE A 195 5.96 11.13 -24.64
N THR A 196 5.61 10.47 -25.74
CA THR A 196 4.54 9.47 -25.72
C THR A 196 5.13 8.10 -25.39
N PHE A 197 4.98 7.66 -24.15
CA PHE A 197 5.32 6.29 -23.74
C PHE A 197 4.16 5.34 -24.03
N PRO A 198 4.41 4.17 -24.67
CA PRO A 198 3.38 3.22 -24.99
C PRO A 198 2.81 2.57 -23.72
N LEU A 199 1.49 2.45 -23.66
CA LEU A 199 0.81 1.65 -22.66
C LEU A 199 0.67 0.22 -23.15
N ALA A 200 0.87 -0.75 -22.26
CA ALA A 200 0.68 -2.16 -22.63
C ALA A 200 -0.78 -2.43 -23.04
N HIS A 201 -0.94 -2.94 -24.26
CA HIS A 201 -2.22 -3.47 -24.71
C HIS A 201 -2.42 -4.87 -24.10
N MET A 202 -3.19 -4.92 -23.01
CA MET A 202 -3.67 -6.16 -22.42
C MET A 202 -5.05 -6.49 -22.97
N SER A 203 -5.38 -7.80 -23.07
CA SER A 203 -6.71 -8.21 -23.52
C SER A 203 -7.79 -7.58 -22.62
N ASP A 204 -8.90 -7.14 -23.21
CA ASP A 204 -9.99 -6.51 -22.47
C ASP A 204 -10.78 -7.44 -21.53
N ARG A 205 -10.41 -8.73 -21.48
CA ARG A 205 -11.13 -9.73 -20.67
C ARG A 205 -10.77 -9.65 -19.18
N ALA A 206 -9.53 -9.31 -18.84
CA ALA A 206 -9.09 -9.05 -17.47
C ALA A 206 -8.48 -7.64 -17.37
N PRO A 207 -8.81 -6.82 -16.36
CA PRO A 207 -8.25 -5.48 -16.20
C PRO A 207 -6.85 -5.51 -15.57
N ASP A 208 -6.01 -6.45 -16.02
CA ASP A 208 -4.64 -6.59 -15.55
C ASP A 208 -3.76 -5.42 -15.98
N PHE A 209 -2.71 -5.16 -15.19
CA PHE A 209 -1.74 -4.11 -15.45
C PHE A 209 -0.42 -4.70 -15.95
N SER A 210 0.39 -3.87 -16.61
CA SER A 210 1.79 -4.17 -16.95
C SER A 210 2.57 -2.87 -17.08
N PHE A 211 3.68 -2.77 -16.36
CA PHE A 211 4.54 -1.59 -16.33
C PHE A 211 5.89 -1.82 -16.98
N SER A 212 6.25 -3.05 -17.32
CA SER A 212 7.54 -3.40 -17.94
C SER A 212 7.74 -2.70 -19.29
N GLY A 213 6.67 -2.55 -20.08
CA GLY A 213 6.72 -1.88 -21.39
C GLY A 213 7.07 -0.38 -21.27
N VAL A 214 6.40 0.34 -20.36
CA VAL A 214 6.68 1.77 -20.15
C VAL A 214 8.08 1.99 -19.58
N LYS A 215 8.50 1.18 -18.61
CA LYS A 215 9.86 1.21 -18.05
C LYS A 215 10.93 0.97 -19.12
N THR A 216 10.74 -0.05 -19.96
CA THR A 216 11.66 -0.34 -21.06
C THR A 216 11.75 0.82 -22.04
N SER A 217 10.63 1.46 -22.36
CA SER A 217 10.59 2.63 -23.25
C SER A 217 11.35 3.82 -22.66
N VAL A 218 11.22 4.07 -21.35
CA VAL A 218 12.03 5.09 -20.65
C VAL A 218 13.53 4.74 -20.74
N SER A 219 13.90 3.49 -20.45
CA SER A 219 15.30 3.03 -20.53
C SER A 219 15.89 3.23 -21.94
N LEU A 220 15.12 2.89 -22.97
CA LEU A 220 15.54 3.10 -24.37
C LEU A 220 15.66 4.60 -24.72
N TYR A 221 14.74 5.43 -24.21
CA TYR A 221 14.82 6.88 -24.40
C TYR A 221 16.10 7.45 -23.79
N VAL A 222 16.38 7.14 -22.52
CA VAL A 222 17.61 7.58 -21.83
C VAL A 222 18.86 7.11 -22.55
N LYS A 223 18.91 5.83 -22.97
CA LYS A 223 20.06 5.27 -23.73
C LYS A 223 20.31 5.99 -25.07
N ARG A 224 19.25 6.37 -25.79
CA ARG A 224 19.35 7.06 -27.08
C ARG A 224 19.84 8.50 -26.96
N HIS A 225 19.45 9.21 -25.89
CA HIS A 225 19.76 10.61 -25.70
C HIS A 225 21.04 10.84 -24.88
N GLY A 226 21.56 9.78 -24.22
CA GLY A 226 22.76 9.90 -23.38
C GLY A 226 22.50 10.74 -22.12
N HIS A 227 23.34 11.74 -21.90
CA HIS A 227 23.17 12.65 -20.77
C HIS A 227 21.97 13.59 -20.99
N LEU A 228 20.96 13.46 -20.13
CA LEU A 228 19.77 14.32 -20.18
C LEU A 228 20.01 15.63 -19.43
N SER A 229 19.54 16.76 -19.98
CA SER A 229 19.45 18.01 -19.22
C SER A 229 18.41 17.94 -18.12
N GLY A 230 18.44 18.86 -17.16
CA GLY A 230 17.45 18.91 -16.08
C GLY A 230 16.00 19.01 -16.60
N GLN A 231 15.75 19.79 -17.66
CA GLN A 231 14.42 19.88 -18.28
C GLN A 231 14.01 18.57 -18.94
N GLN A 232 14.92 17.90 -19.65
CA GLN A 232 14.60 16.59 -20.25
C GLN A 232 14.31 15.52 -19.19
N VAL A 233 14.99 15.55 -18.04
CA VAL A 233 14.68 14.67 -16.91
C VAL A 233 13.27 14.95 -16.38
N ALA A 234 12.90 16.23 -16.23
CA ALA A 234 11.56 16.62 -15.80
C ALA A 234 10.49 16.18 -16.81
N ASP A 235 10.73 16.35 -18.11
CA ASP A 235 9.80 15.93 -19.18
C ASP A 235 9.62 14.40 -19.22
N VAL A 236 10.71 13.65 -19.05
CA VAL A 236 10.63 12.17 -18.94
C VAL A 236 9.82 11.76 -17.72
N ALA A 237 10.08 12.37 -16.54
CA ALA A 237 9.37 12.08 -15.30
C ALA A 237 7.86 12.40 -15.44
N ALA A 238 7.51 13.56 -16.02
CA ALA A 238 6.13 13.98 -16.24
C ALA A 238 5.39 13.05 -17.22
N SER A 239 6.02 12.74 -18.35
CA SER A 239 5.45 11.85 -19.37
C SER A 239 5.29 10.42 -18.88
N PHE A 240 6.26 9.90 -18.12
CA PHE A 240 6.17 8.58 -17.48
C PHE A 240 5.03 8.53 -16.46
N GLN A 241 4.97 9.49 -15.54
CA GLN A 241 3.90 9.59 -14.54
C GLN A 241 2.52 9.66 -15.22
N ALA A 242 2.37 10.49 -16.24
CA ALA A 242 1.12 10.61 -16.99
C ALA A 242 0.69 9.29 -17.64
N ALA A 243 1.64 8.51 -18.19
CA ALA A 243 1.37 7.21 -18.77
C ALA A 243 0.87 6.19 -17.70
N VAL A 244 1.56 6.11 -16.56
CA VAL A 244 1.18 5.23 -15.44
C VAL A 244 -0.19 5.61 -14.88
N VAL A 245 -0.41 6.89 -14.58
CA VAL A 245 -1.70 7.42 -14.08
C VAL A 245 -2.83 7.09 -15.04
N LYS A 246 -2.66 7.36 -16.33
CA LYS A 246 -3.66 7.06 -17.36
C LYS A 246 -4.04 5.57 -17.39
N MET A 247 -3.06 4.67 -17.24
CA MET A 247 -3.31 3.23 -17.21
C MET A 247 -4.12 2.84 -15.98
N LEU A 248 -3.70 3.29 -14.78
CA LEU A 248 -4.38 2.98 -13.52
C LEU A 248 -5.82 3.48 -13.53
N VAL A 249 -6.03 4.75 -13.90
CA VAL A 249 -7.35 5.40 -13.94
C VAL A 249 -8.30 4.67 -14.87
N ARG A 250 -7.93 4.54 -16.16
CA ARG A 250 -8.81 3.95 -17.19
C ARG A 250 -9.21 2.52 -16.85
N LYS A 251 -8.27 1.69 -16.38
CA LYS A 251 -8.57 0.29 -16.06
C LYS A 251 -9.45 0.16 -14.82
N SER A 252 -9.23 0.99 -13.80
CA SER A 252 -10.05 0.97 -12.58
C SER A 252 -11.48 1.43 -12.84
N VAL A 253 -11.68 2.53 -13.57
CA VAL A 253 -13.02 3.02 -13.92
C VAL A 253 -13.74 2.00 -14.81
N LYS A 254 -13.07 1.47 -15.85
CA LYS A 254 -13.67 0.43 -16.73
C LYS A 254 -14.05 -0.81 -15.93
N ALA A 255 -13.25 -1.25 -14.96
CA ALA A 255 -13.56 -2.39 -14.11
C ALA A 255 -14.77 -2.11 -13.20
N ALA A 256 -14.84 -0.93 -12.58
CA ALA A 256 -15.98 -0.53 -11.76
C ALA A 256 -17.30 -0.53 -12.54
N LEU A 257 -17.29 0.04 -13.75
CA LEU A 257 -18.46 0.06 -14.64
C LEU A 257 -18.91 -1.35 -15.03
N ARG A 258 -17.97 -2.25 -15.34
CA ARG A 258 -18.27 -3.65 -15.66
C ARG A 258 -18.91 -4.41 -14.51
N LEU A 259 -18.46 -4.13 -13.27
CA LEU A 259 -19.00 -4.74 -12.06
C LEU A 259 -20.30 -4.08 -11.58
N GLY A 260 -20.69 -2.95 -12.17
CA GLY A 260 -21.86 -2.19 -11.75
C GLY A 260 -21.71 -1.54 -10.35
N VAL A 261 -20.48 -1.44 -9.81
CA VAL A 261 -20.25 -0.78 -8.53
C VAL A 261 -20.20 0.73 -8.70
N LYS A 262 -20.66 1.46 -7.68
CA LYS A 262 -20.73 2.93 -7.69
C LYS A 262 -19.58 3.60 -6.95
N ARG A 263 -18.74 2.82 -6.26
CA ARG A 263 -17.68 3.32 -5.39
C ARG A 263 -16.35 2.71 -5.78
N LEU A 264 -15.33 3.57 -5.80
CA LEU A 264 -13.93 3.21 -5.96
C LEU A 264 -13.19 3.56 -4.68
N VAL A 265 -12.32 2.68 -4.22
CA VAL A 265 -11.34 2.94 -3.17
C VAL A 265 -9.96 2.97 -3.83
N LEU A 266 -9.19 4.03 -3.61
CA LEU A 266 -7.79 4.12 -4.01
C LEU A 266 -6.92 4.12 -2.77
N THR A 267 -6.01 3.15 -2.64
CA THR A 267 -5.18 2.96 -1.45
C THR A 267 -3.81 2.35 -1.78
N GLY A 268 -2.90 2.28 -0.81
CA GLY A 268 -1.51 1.89 -1.00
C GLY A 268 -0.60 3.11 -1.19
N GLY A 269 0.72 2.94 -1.06
CA GLY A 269 1.69 4.04 -1.06
C GLY A 269 1.61 4.94 -2.30
N VAL A 270 1.38 4.36 -3.49
CA VAL A 270 1.22 5.13 -4.75
C VAL A 270 -0.08 5.95 -4.76
N ALA A 271 -1.07 5.61 -3.94
CA ALA A 271 -2.27 6.43 -3.76
C ALA A 271 -1.99 7.81 -3.14
N ALA A 272 -0.80 8.05 -2.60
CA ALA A 272 -0.35 9.38 -2.18
C ALA A 272 -0.07 10.32 -3.36
N ASN A 273 0.14 9.80 -4.58
CA ASN A 273 0.44 10.57 -5.78
C ASN A 273 -0.73 11.49 -6.18
N GLY A 274 -0.49 12.80 -6.21
CA GLY A 274 -1.50 13.82 -6.49
C GLY A 274 -2.16 13.68 -7.86
N PRO A 275 -1.39 13.56 -8.95
CA PRO A 275 -1.92 13.31 -10.30
C PRO A 275 -2.82 12.07 -10.40
N LEU A 276 -2.49 10.98 -9.70
CA LEU A 276 -3.33 9.78 -9.67
C LEU A 276 -4.66 10.05 -8.97
N ARG A 277 -4.63 10.71 -7.81
CA ARG A 277 -5.85 11.10 -7.07
C ARG A 277 -6.76 11.98 -7.91
N ALA A 278 -6.20 13.05 -8.50
CA ALA A 278 -6.94 13.99 -9.31
C ALA A 278 -7.51 13.32 -10.58
N GLY A 279 -6.70 12.54 -11.27
CA GLY A 279 -7.11 11.84 -12.49
C GLY A 279 -8.21 10.81 -12.24
N LEU A 280 -8.09 10.03 -11.14
CA LEU A 280 -9.13 9.06 -10.80
C LEU A 280 -10.43 9.74 -10.38
N ALA A 281 -10.36 10.81 -9.60
CA ALA A 281 -11.54 11.57 -9.18
C ALA A 281 -12.28 12.18 -10.39
N ALA A 282 -11.53 12.80 -11.32
CA ALA A 282 -12.10 13.41 -12.53
C ALA A 282 -12.80 12.37 -13.41
N GLU A 283 -12.10 11.30 -13.79
CA GLU A 283 -12.65 10.24 -14.66
C GLU A 283 -13.84 9.54 -14.02
N ALA A 284 -13.76 9.27 -12.70
CA ALA A 284 -14.85 8.64 -11.95
C ALA A 284 -16.11 9.53 -11.94
N ALA A 285 -15.95 10.84 -11.75
CA ALA A 285 -17.06 11.79 -11.74
C ALA A 285 -17.81 11.84 -13.07
N GLU A 286 -17.12 11.74 -14.23
CA GLU A 286 -17.73 11.67 -15.56
C GLU A 286 -18.65 10.46 -15.71
N HIS A 287 -18.42 9.40 -14.93
CA HIS A 287 -19.20 8.17 -14.94
C HIS A 287 -20.14 8.01 -13.73
N GLY A 288 -20.30 9.05 -12.90
CA GLY A 288 -21.16 9.00 -11.73
C GLY A 288 -20.66 8.02 -10.64
N LEU A 289 -19.35 7.82 -10.55
CA LEU A 289 -18.70 7.01 -9.52
C LEU A 289 -18.15 7.92 -8.42
N THR A 290 -18.19 7.44 -7.18
CA THR A 290 -17.57 8.12 -6.01
C THR A 290 -16.20 7.49 -5.73
N VAL A 291 -15.20 8.32 -5.43
CA VAL A 291 -13.84 7.86 -5.09
C VAL A 291 -13.56 8.16 -3.63
N HIS A 292 -13.19 7.14 -2.87
CA HIS A 292 -12.73 7.24 -1.48
C HIS A 292 -11.22 7.02 -1.45
N VAL A 293 -10.49 7.99 -0.89
CA VAL A 293 -9.02 7.93 -0.79
C VAL A 293 -8.62 8.31 0.63
N PRO A 294 -7.89 7.45 1.35
CA PRO A 294 -7.39 7.80 2.68
C PRO A 294 -6.49 9.05 2.65
N PRO A 295 -6.36 9.77 3.77
CA PRO A 295 -5.31 10.77 3.94
C PRO A 295 -3.92 10.18 3.64
N ARG A 296 -3.00 11.00 3.11
CA ARG A 296 -1.66 10.52 2.71
C ARG A 296 -0.94 9.68 3.77
N PRO A 297 -0.95 10.03 5.07
CA PRO A 297 -0.30 9.20 6.10
C PRO A 297 -0.90 7.81 6.31
N LEU A 298 -2.13 7.57 5.84
CA LEU A 298 -2.79 6.26 5.90
C LEU A 298 -2.69 5.48 4.58
N CYS A 299 -2.10 6.08 3.52
CA CYS A 299 -1.85 5.38 2.25
C CYS A 299 -0.60 4.51 2.29
N THR A 300 0.46 4.99 2.98
CA THR A 300 1.72 4.23 3.18
C THR A 300 1.53 3.17 4.27
N ASP A 301 2.47 2.27 4.39
CA ASP A 301 2.44 1.19 5.37
C ASP A 301 2.36 1.75 6.80
N ASN A 302 1.35 1.30 7.52
CA ASN A 302 1.07 1.74 8.89
C ASN A 302 0.28 0.68 9.65
N ALA A 303 0.35 0.71 10.98
CA ALA A 303 -0.35 -0.27 11.79
C ALA A 303 -1.83 0.08 12.05
N ALA A 304 -2.26 1.32 11.81
CA ALA A 304 -3.67 1.68 11.98
C ALA A 304 -4.57 0.93 10.98
N MET A 305 -4.11 0.76 9.74
CA MET A 305 -4.80 -0.02 8.72
C MET A 305 -4.93 -1.50 9.10
N ILE A 306 -3.87 -2.06 9.69
CA ILE A 306 -3.85 -3.45 10.18
C ILE A 306 -4.78 -3.62 11.39
N THR A 307 -4.79 -2.62 12.28
CA THR A 307 -5.67 -2.63 13.45
C THR A 307 -7.14 -2.56 13.04
N ALA A 308 -7.47 -1.74 12.03
CA ALA A 308 -8.82 -1.60 11.51
C ALA A 308 -9.34 -2.94 10.93
N ALA A 309 -8.57 -3.55 10.03
CA ALA A 309 -8.89 -4.86 9.44
C ALA A 309 -8.96 -5.96 10.52
N GLY A 310 -7.97 -6.00 11.42
CA GLY A 310 -7.92 -6.97 12.50
C GLY A 310 -9.09 -6.83 13.47
N THR A 311 -9.57 -5.62 13.75
CA THR A 311 -10.76 -5.40 14.59
C THR A 311 -12.00 -6.02 13.95
N GLU A 312 -12.18 -5.91 12.65
CA GLU A 312 -13.31 -6.51 11.94
C GLU A 312 -13.24 -8.04 11.96
N ARG A 313 -12.05 -8.61 11.73
CA ARG A 313 -11.82 -10.05 11.86
C ARG A 313 -12.10 -10.56 13.28
N LEU A 314 -11.67 -9.83 14.30
CA LEU A 314 -11.97 -10.15 15.70
C LEU A 314 -13.47 -10.09 16.00
N ARG A 315 -14.22 -9.14 15.42
CA ARG A 315 -15.68 -9.05 15.51
C ARG A 315 -16.38 -10.21 14.82
N ALA A 316 -15.86 -10.66 13.70
CA ALA A 316 -16.33 -11.84 13.00
C ALA A 316 -16.02 -13.16 13.73
N GLY A 317 -15.32 -13.10 14.88
CA GLY A 317 -14.99 -14.27 15.70
C GLY A 317 -13.70 -14.96 15.32
N GLU A 318 -12.93 -14.42 14.36
CA GLU A 318 -11.64 -14.99 13.98
C GLU A 318 -10.63 -14.89 15.12
N ARG A 319 -9.88 -15.97 15.34
CA ARG A 319 -8.81 -16.07 16.32
C ARG A 319 -7.70 -16.94 15.77
N ALA A 320 -6.49 -16.47 15.94
CA ALA A 320 -5.29 -17.26 15.68
C ALA A 320 -4.74 -17.83 16.96
N ASP A 321 -4.15 -18.99 16.88
CA ASP A 321 -3.37 -19.58 17.97
C ASP A 321 -1.87 -19.24 17.81
N LEU A 322 -1.02 -19.81 18.65
CA LEU A 322 0.41 -19.56 18.65
C LEU A 322 1.14 -20.25 17.48
N THR A 323 0.46 -21.03 16.66
CA THR A 323 1.00 -21.59 15.42
C THR A 323 0.97 -20.60 14.27
N LEU A 324 0.29 -19.43 14.44
CA LEU A 324 0.33 -18.33 13.45
C LEU A 324 1.76 -18.10 12.99
N ASN A 325 1.95 -18.08 11.66
CA ASN A 325 3.26 -17.89 11.07
C ASN A 325 3.20 -16.89 9.91
N ALA A 326 4.36 -16.33 9.56
CA ALA A 326 4.51 -15.48 8.38
C ALA A 326 4.20 -16.26 7.10
N VAL A 327 3.46 -15.64 6.18
CA VAL A 327 3.12 -16.19 4.86
C VAL A 327 3.46 -15.13 3.80
N PRO A 328 4.70 -15.17 3.24
CA PRO A 328 5.22 -14.11 2.36
C PRO A 328 4.38 -13.84 1.11
N ASP A 329 3.67 -14.84 0.63
CA ASP A 329 2.81 -14.83 -0.56
C ASP A 329 1.32 -14.99 -0.22
N LEU A 330 0.91 -14.54 0.97
CA LEU A 330 -0.47 -14.66 1.44
C LEU A 330 -1.45 -13.97 0.49
N VAL A 331 -2.32 -14.77 -0.13
CA VAL A 331 -3.34 -14.28 -1.06
C VAL A 331 -4.54 -13.75 -0.28
N LEU A 332 -5.06 -12.56 -0.64
CA LEU A 332 -6.25 -12.00 -0.01
C LEU A 332 -7.54 -12.67 -0.50
N ALA A 333 -7.58 -13.04 -1.77
CA ALA A 333 -8.73 -13.70 -2.40
C ALA A 333 -8.23 -14.77 -3.39
N ALA A 334 -8.80 -15.94 -3.34
CA ALA A 334 -8.51 -17.04 -4.26
C ALA A 334 -9.47 -17.06 -5.44
#